data_95e85f134f1be1e22367889c7175f47f
#
_entry.id   95e85f134f1be1e22367889c7175f47f
#
_cell.length_a   1.000
_cell.length_b   1.000
_cell.length_c   1.000
_cell.angle_alpha   90.00
_cell.angle_beta   90.00
_cell.angle_gamma   90.00
#
_symmetry.space_group_name_H-M   'P 1'
#
loop_
_entity.id
_entity.type
_entity.pdbx_description
1 polymer ?
#
loop_
_entity_poly.entity_id
_entity_poly.type
_entity_poly.pdbx_seq_one_letter_code
_entity_poly.pdbx_strand_id
1 'polypeptide(L)'
;MKILKLEDFTIGNEEPMTLMGGVNVLESESVVMTVAEKFAKTTSNLNINWIFKGSFDKANRSSISSFRGPGLDEGLRMLEKVKSEFNTPVITDIHEPSQADSVSKVCDVIQIPAFLCRQTDLVIAAAKTKKIIQFKKPQFLSAPEMKNVIEKCRQAGNENITLCERGNSFGYNTLVSDLRALPIMPKFGFPIVCDATHSVQQPGGMGEKSGGQREFVPYLARAAIAVG
;
A
#
# COMPACT_ATOMS: atom_id res chain seq x y z
N MET A 1 -3.16 12.16 17.48
CA MET A 1 -3.15 11.31 16.27
C MET A 1 -2.68 9.92 16.64
N LYS A 2 -3.19 8.87 15.97
CA LYS A 2 -2.80 7.49 16.33
C LYS A 2 -1.38 7.20 15.85
N ILE A 3 -0.57 6.60 16.74
CA ILE A 3 0.74 6.05 16.41
C ILE A 3 0.57 4.54 16.31
N LEU A 4 1.01 3.96 15.22
CA LEU A 4 0.96 2.52 14.97
C LEU A 4 2.32 1.91 15.28
N LYS A 5 2.33 0.85 16.05
CA LYS A 5 3.56 0.16 16.46
C LYS A 5 3.83 -1.03 15.54
N LEU A 6 5.05 -1.10 15.05
CA LEU A 6 5.71 -2.28 14.51
C LEU A 6 6.79 -2.73 15.51
N GLU A 7 7.43 -3.85 15.25
CA GLU A 7 8.40 -4.42 16.19
C GLU A 7 9.53 -3.43 16.53
N ASP A 8 10.13 -2.82 15.50
CA ASP A 8 11.33 -1.98 15.67
C ASP A 8 11.08 -0.48 15.55
N PHE A 9 9.92 -0.04 15.08
CA PHE A 9 9.62 1.38 14.89
C PHE A 9 8.11 1.68 14.90
N THR A 10 7.78 2.96 14.86
CA THR A 10 6.40 3.46 14.84
C THR A 10 6.08 4.15 13.52
N ILE A 11 4.80 4.15 13.15
CA ILE A 11 4.27 4.90 12.01
C ILE A 11 3.31 5.96 12.54
N GLY A 12 3.54 7.20 12.18
CA GLY A 12 2.70 8.34 12.55
C GLY A 12 3.04 9.55 11.69
N ASN A 13 2.15 10.55 11.65
CA ASN A 13 2.42 11.76 10.83
C ASN A 13 3.47 12.69 11.48
N GLU A 14 3.71 12.51 12.76
CA GLU A 14 4.75 13.26 13.52
C GLU A 14 5.99 12.39 13.82
N GLU A 15 5.96 11.13 13.38
CA GLU A 15 7.06 10.19 13.53
C GLU A 15 8.03 10.32 12.33
N PRO A 16 9.27 9.81 12.46
CA PRO A 16 10.20 9.73 11.34
C PRO A 16 9.56 9.04 10.13
N MET A 17 9.88 9.54 8.93
CA MET A 17 9.33 9.02 7.69
C MET A 17 9.57 7.52 7.54
N THR A 18 8.52 6.78 7.19
CA THR A 18 8.60 5.36 6.85
C THR A 18 8.40 5.18 5.35
N LEU A 19 9.34 4.53 4.69
CA LEU A 19 9.24 4.19 3.27
C LEU A 19 8.55 2.82 3.12
N MET A 20 7.46 2.75 2.37
CA MET A 20 6.87 1.50 1.90
C MET A 20 7.31 1.28 0.45
N GLY A 21 8.29 0.42 0.25
CA GLY A 21 8.91 0.21 -1.07
C GLY A 21 9.36 -1.22 -1.30
N GLY A 22 9.35 -1.65 -2.57
CA GLY A 22 9.72 -2.99 -2.96
C GLY A 22 9.37 -3.28 -4.43
N VAL A 23 8.67 -4.37 -4.69
CA VAL A 23 8.27 -4.79 -6.05
C VAL A 23 6.76 -4.61 -6.26
N ASN A 24 6.37 -4.30 -7.48
CA ASN A 24 4.95 -4.20 -7.81
C ASN A 24 4.25 -5.56 -7.72
N VAL A 25 4.90 -6.61 -8.21
CA VAL A 25 4.46 -8.01 -8.12
C VAL A 25 5.68 -8.89 -7.82
N LEU A 26 5.48 -9.94 -7.04
CA LEU A 26 6.51 -10.91 -6.70
C LEU A 26 6.75 -11.81 -7.92
N GLU A 27 7.71 -11.44 -8.79
CA GLU A 27 7.94 -12.16 -10.05
C GLU A 27 8.75 -13.45 -9.85
N SER A 28 9.84 -13.35 -9.12
CA SER A 28 10.68 -14.47 -8.72
C SER A 28 11.42 -14.16 -7.43
N GLU A 29 11.80 -15.18 -6.68
CA GLU A 29 12.56 -15.01 -5.45
C GLU A 29 13.85 -14.21 -5.67
N SER A 30 14.60 -14.51 -6.74
CA SER A 30 15.84 -13.81 -7.05
C SER A 30 15.63 -12.30 -7.27
N VAL A 31 14.62 -11.90 -8.03
CA VAL A 31 14.28 -10.49 -8.24
C VAL A 31 13.84 -9.82 -6.93
N VAL A 32 13.00 -10.51 -6.14
CA VAL A 32 12.51 -10.02 -4.86
C VAL A 32 13.67 -9.75 -3.90
N MET A 33 14.58 -10.70 -3.73
CA MET A 33 15.73 -10.58 -2.83
C MET A 33 16.70 -9.48 -3.27
N THR A 34 17.00 -9.40 -4.58
CA THR A 34 17.88 -8.34 -5.14
C THR A 34 17.29 -6.95 -4.87
N VAL A 35 15.98 -6.78 -5.05
CA VAL A 35 15.31 -5.50 -4.78
C VAL A 35 15.27 -5.21 -3.28
N ALA A 36 14.99 -6.20 -2.45
CA ALA A 36 14.98 -6.07 -1.00
C ALA A 36 16.35 -5.63 -0.45
N GLU A 37 17.43 -6.26 -0.90
CA GLU A 37 18.81 -5.90 -0.52
C GLU A 37 19.12 -4.44 -0.87
N LYS A 38 18.72 -4.00 -2.06
CA LYS A 38 18.94 -2.61 -2.49
C LYS A 38 18.15 -1.61 -1.63
N PHE A 39 16.90 -1.92 -1.28
CA PHE A 39 16.12 -1.10 -0.37
C PHE A 39 16.74 -1.08 1.03
N ALA A 40 17.06 -2.24 1.60
CA ALA A 40 17.67 -2.36 2.93
C ALA A 40 18.95 -1.51 3.04
N LYS A 41 19.86 -1.65 2.06
CA LYS A 41 21.11 -0.86 2.00
C LYS A 41 20.83 0.64 1.89
N THR A 42 19.90 1.03 1.04
CA THR A 42 19.61 2.45 0.79
C THR A 42 18.95 3.11 2.01
N THR A 43 17.96 2.46 2.60
CA THR A 43 17.23 2.99 3.76
C THR A 43 18.09 3.03 5.01
N SER A 44 18.94 2.02 5.22
CA SER A 44 19.94 2.03 6.30
C SER A 44 20.93 3.20 6.17
N ASN A 45 21.46 3.44 4.96
CA ASN A 45 22.37 4.56 4.72
C ASN A 45 21.72 5.94 4.95
N LEU A 46 20.41 6.03 4.75
CA LEU A 46 19.63 7.26 4.93
C LEU A 46 18.98 7.37 6.31
N ASN A 47 19.12 6.36 7.15
CA ASN A 47 18.44 6.24 8.45
C ASN A 47 16.92 6.44 8.33
N ILE A 48 16.30 5.75 7.37
CA ILE A 48 14.86 5.77 7.08
C ILE A 48 14.24 4.43 7.42
N ASN A 49 13.14 4.43 8.17
CA ASN A 49 12.34 3.23 8.42
C ASN A 49 11.78 2.67 7.11
N TRP A 50 11.77 1.35 6.96
CA TRP A 50 11.36 0.71 5.73
C TRP A 50 10.43 -0.48 6.00
N ILE A 51 9.42 -0.61 5.13
CA ILE A 51 8.53 -1.77 5.05
C ILE A 51 8.61 -2.30 3.62
N PHE A 52 8.99 -3.56 3.45
CA PHE A 52 9.02 -4.15 2.11
C PHE A 52 7.62 -4.42 1.60
N LYS A 53 7.33 -3.92 0.39
CA LYS A 53 6.04 -4.11 -0.27
C LYS A 53 6.18 -5.02 -1.50
N GLY A 54 5.32 -6.05 -1.56
CA GLY A 54 5.17 -6.89 -2.75
C GLY A 54 3.77 -7.49 -2.82
N SER A 55 3.21 -7.61 -4.04
CA SER A 55 1.90 -8.25 -4.24
C SER A 55 2.10 -9.68 -4.76
N PHE A 56 1.42 -10.62 -4.14
CA PHE A 56 1.41 -12.02 -4.59
C PHE A 56 0.48 -12.27 -5.78
N ASP A 57 -0.49 -11.37 -5.99
CA ASP A 57 -1.42 -11.41 -7.12
C ASP A 57 -1.78 -9.98 -7.57
N LYS A 58 -1.88 -9.78 -8.87
CA LYS A 58 -2.45 -8.60 -9.51
C LYS A 58 -3.81 -8.94 -10.10
N ALA A 59 -4.79 -9.15 -9.22
CA ALA A 59 -6.12 -9.61 -9.55
C ALA A 59 -6.90 -8.70 -10.53
N ASN A 60 -6.49 -7.42 -10.66
CA ASN A 60 -7.14 -6.41 -11.48
C ASN A 60 -6.42 -6.12 -12.81
N ARG A 61 -5.63 -7.06 -13.35
CA ARG A 61 -5.01 -6.91 -14.66
C ARG A 61 -6.04 -6.70 -15.76
N SER A 62 -5.74 -5.82 -16.72
CA SER A 62 -6.62 -5.54 -17.87
C SER A 62 -6.73 -6.71 -18.85
N SER A 63 -5.65 -7.46 -19.05
CA SER A 63 -5.65 -8.65 -19.91
C SER A 63 -5.60 -9.93 -19.09
N ILE A 64 -6.38 -10.92 -19.46
CA ILE A 64 -6.41 -12.26 -18.84
C ILE A 64 -5.08 -13.01 -18.99
N SER A 65 -4.33 -12.71 -20.05
CA SER A 65 -3.01 -13.31 -20.32
C SER A 65 -1.86 -12.65 -19.54
N SER A 66 -2.12 -11.54 -18.84
CA SER A 66 -1.07 -10.85 -18.09
C SER A 66 -0.61 -11.67 -16.88
N PHE A 67 0.70 -11.66 -16.62
CA PHE A 67 1.25 -12.26 -15.42
C PHE A 67 0.67 -11.60 -14.17
N ARG A 68 0.05 -12.40 -13.32
CA ARG A 68 -0.62 -11.93 -12.11
C ARG A 68 0.26 -12.00 -10.86
N GLY A 69 1.18 -12.91 -10.80
CA GLY A 69 2.03 -13.18 -9.65
C GLY A 69 2.17 -14.67 -9.37
N PRO A 70 2.91 -15.06 -8.31
CA PRO A 70 3.16 -16.45 -7.96
C PRO A 70 1.99 -17.14 -7.24
N GLY A 71 0.96 -16.38 -6.85
CA GLY A 71 -0.12 -16.86 -5.98
C GLY A 71 0.18 -16.69 -4.49
N LEU A 72 -0.82 -17.02 -3.66
CA LEU A 72 -0.79 -16.72 -2.23
C LEU A 72 0.37 -17.42 -1.51
N ASP A 73 0.45 -18.74 -1.58
CA ASP A 73 1.38 -19.52 -0.77
C ASP A 73 2.84 -19.19 -1.08
N GLU A 74 3.19 -19.19 -2.36
CA GLU A 74 4.56 -18.86 -2.80
C GLU A 74 4.89 -17.39 -2.55
N GLY A 75 3.93 -16.49 -2.72
CA GLY A 75 4.10 -15.06 -2.41
C GLY A 75 4.36 -14.82 -0.93
N LEU A 76 3.63 -15.50 -0.05
CA LEU A 76 3.85 -15.41 1.40
C LEU A 76 5.22 -15.98 1.79
N ARG A 77 5.64 -17.10 1.19
CA ARG A 77 6.97 -17.66 1.41
C ARG A 77 8.08 -16.68 1.04
N MET A 78 7.95 -15.98 -0.10
CA MET A 78 8.92 -14.95 -0.51
C MET A 78 8.94 -13.77 0.46
N LEU A 79 7.77 -13.31 0.92
CA LEU A 79 7.67 -12.19 1.88
C LEU A 79 8.26 -12.56 3.23
N GLU A 80 8.01 -13.77 3.73
CA GLU A 80 8.59 -14.27 4.98
C GLU A 80 10.12 -14.35 4.90
N LYS A 81 10.65 -14.77 3.74
CA LYS A 81 12.10 -14.78 3.49
C LYS A 81 12.68 -13.36 3.55
N VAL A 82 12.05 -12.38 2.90
CA VAL A 82 12.49 -10.97 3.00
C VAL A 82 12.45 -10.48 4.44
N LYS A 83 11.35 -10.76 5.15
CA LYS A 83 11.17 -10.35 6.54
C LYS A 83 12.28 -10.88 7.43
N SER A 84 12.61 -12.18 7.33
CA SER A 84 13.62 -12.82 8.15
C SER A 84 15.05 -12.42 7.79
N GLU A 85 15.36 -12.25 6.48
CA GLU A 85 16.72 -11.97 6.03
C GLU A 85 17.13 -10.50 6.25
N PHE A 86 16.18 -9.56 6.11
CA PHE A 86 16.47 -8.13 6.24
C PHE A 86 15.93 -7.52 7.54
N ASN A 87 15.34 -8.31 8.42
CA ASN A 87 14.70 -7.83 9.66
C ASN A 87 13.80 -6.61 9.39
N THR A 88 12.88 -6.73 8.43
CA THR A 88 12.00 -5.63 8.02
C THR A 88 10.55 -6.08 7.99
N PRO A 89 9.60 -5.25 8.45
CA PRO A 89 8.18 -5.54 8.28
C PRO A 89 7.81 -5.67 6.81
N VAL A 90 6.78 -6.46 6.52
CA VAL A 90 6.31 -6.69 5.15
C VAL A 90 4.83 -6.34 4.99
N ILE A 91 4.48 -5.87 3.79
CA ILE A 91 3.12 -5.51 3.40
C ILE A 91 2.75 -6.16 2.07
N THR A 92 1.57 -6.74 2.00
CA THR A 92 0.94 -7.19 0.75
C THR A 92 -0.53 -6.78 0.68
N ASP A 93 -1.11 -6.85 -0.50
CA ASP A 93 -2.54 -6.60 -0.71
C ASP A 93 -3.33 -7.92 -0.77
N ILE A 94 -4.57 -7.87 -0.26
CA ILE A 94 -5.54 -8.97 -0.34
C ILE A 94 -6.71 -8.58 -1.25
N HIS A 95 -7.31 -9.58 -1.90
CA HIS A 95 -8.39 -9.39 -2.87
C HIS A 95 -9.69 -10.08 -2.48
N GLU A 96 -9.58 -11.10 -1.61
CA GLU A 96 -10.68 -11.90 -1.11
C GLU A 96 -10.61 -12.05 0.42
N PRO A 97 -11.77 -12.12 1.11
CA PRO A 97 -11.82 -12.30 2.56
C PRO A 97 -11.05 -13.53 3.07
N SER A 98 -11.05 -14.61 2.30
CA SER A 98 -10.36 -15.88 2.62
C SER A 98 -8.84 -15.75 2.75
N GLN A 99 -8.23 -14.74 2.13
CA GLN A 99 -6.78 -14.51 2.16
C GLN A 99 -6.30 -13.86 3.46
N ALA A 100 -7.20 -13.17 4.19
CA ALA A 100 -6.83 -12.33 5.32
C ALA A 100 -6.09 -13.08 6.44
N ASP A 101 -6.56 -14.26 6.81
CA ASP A 101 -5.95 -15.06 7.90
C ASP A 101 -4.53 -15.51 7.52
N SER A 102 -4.34 -16.09 6.34
CA SER A 102 -3.04 -16.56 5.88
C SER A 102 -2.04 -15.41 5.75
N VAL A 103 -2.46 -14.29 5.17
CA VAL A 103 -1.62 -13.10 5.02
C VAL A 103 -1.21 -12.53 6.38
N SER A 104 -2.12 -12.54 7.35
CA SER A 104 -1.84 -12.00 8.70
C SER A 104 -0.75 -12.75 9.47
N LYS A 105 -0.48 -14.01 9.13
CA LYS A 105 0.56 -14.82 9.77
C LYS A 105 1.97 -14.37 9.39
N VAL A 106 2.12 -13.81 8.21
CA VAL A 106 3.41 -13.35 7.65
C VAL A 106 3.53 -11.83 7.68
N CYS A 107 2.50 -11.13 7.19
CA CYS A 107 2.55 -9.69 6.97
C CYS A 107 2.17 -8.88 8.22
N ASP A 108 2.86 -7.77 8.39
CA ASP A 108 2.64 -6.82 9.48
C ASP A 108 1.59 -5.78 9.10
N VAL A 109 1.50 -5.51 7.80
CA VAL A 109 0.52 -4.60 7.21
C VAL A 109 -0.24 -5.32 6.10
N ILE A 110 -1.56 -5.20 6.10
CA ILE A 110 -2.45 -5.74 5.06
C ILE A 110 -3.02 -4.57 4.27
N GLN A 111 -2.79 -4.55 2.96
CA GLN A 111 -3.34 -3.50 2.11
C GLN A 111 -4.68 -3.93 1.51
N ILE A 112 -5.65 -3.04 1.57
CA ILE A 112 -6.88 -3.13 0.77
C ILE A 112 -6.70 -2.29 -0.50
N PRO A 113 -6.75 -2.90 -1.70
CA PRO A 113 -6.62 -2.19 -2.96
C PRO A 113 -7.67 -1.11 -3.15
N ALA A 114 -7.34 -0.09 -3.96
CA ALA A 114 -8.22 1.05 -4.19
C ALA A 114 -9.62 0.64 -4.69
N PHE A 115 -9.70 -0.24 -5.67
CA PHE A 115 -11.00 -0.69 -6.21
C PHE A 115 -11.84 -1.47 -5.22
N LEU A 116 -11.23 -2.08 -4.20
CA LEU A 116 -11.88 -2.96 -3.23
C LEU A 116 -12.10 -2.28 -1.88
N CYS A 117 -11.72 -1.02 -1.70
CA CYS A 117 -11.74 -0.37 -0.40
C CYS A 117 -13.14 -0.25 0.23
N ARG A 118 -14.21 -0.36 -0.56
CA ARG A 118 -15.60 -0.32 -0.11
C ARG A 118 -16.23 -1.71 0.09
N GLN A 119 -15.53 -2.79 -0.25
CA GLN A 119 -16.03 -4.15 -0.08
C GLN A 119 -16.10 -4.54 1.39
N THR A 120 -17.32 -4.57 1.94
CA THR A 120 -17.55 -4.70 3.40
C THR A 120 -16.94 -5.98 3.96
N ASP A 121 -17.16 -7.12 3.32
CA ASP A 121 -16.68 -8.41 3.82
C ASP A 121 -15.14 -8.48 3.82
N LEU A 122 -14.49 -7.92 2.80
CA LEU A 122 -13.04 -7.84 2.72
C LEU A 122 -12.46 -6.95 3.85
N VAL A 123 -13.08 -5.80 4.09
CA VAL A 123 -12.68 -4.88 5.16
C VAL A 123 -12.84 -5.55 6.52
N ILE A 124 -13.96 -6.22 6.77
CA ILE A 124 -14.22 -6.94 8.03
C ILE A 124 -13.20 -8.09 8.23
N ALA A 125 -12.93 -8.88 7.20
CA ALA A 125 -11.96 -9.96 7.28
C ALA A 125 -10.55 -9.43 7.61
N ALA A 126 -10.10 -8.39 6.92
CA ALA A 126 -8.83 -7.73 7.21
C ALA A 126 -8.79 -7.18 8.64
N ALA A 127 -9.83 -6.46 9.08
CA ALA A 127 -9.91 -5.86 10.41
C ALA A 127 -9.83 -6.91 11.54
N LYS A 128 -10.45 -8.07 11.35
CA LYS A 128 -10.42 -9.17 12.34
C LYS A 128 -9.02 -9.70 12.61
N THR A 129 -8.09 -9.57 11.70
CA THR A 129 -6.69 -9.98 11.87
C THR A 129 -5.93 -9.15 12.92
N LYS A 130 -6.44 -7.95 13.28
CA LYS A 130 -5.80 -6.97 14.18
C LYS A 130 -4.46 -6.41 13.68
N LYS A 131 -4.03 -6.76 12.49
CA LYS A 131 -2.87 -6.16 11.83
C LYS A 131 -3.13 -4.70 11.47
N ILE A 132 -2.10 -3.98 11.05
CA ILE A 132 -2.26 -2.65 10.45
C ILE A 132 -2.93 -2.82 9.09
N ILE A 133 -4.03 -2.08 8.87
CA ILE A 133 -4.76 -2.12 7.60
C ILE A 133 -4.51 -0.83 6.84
N GLN A 134 -3.87 -0.94 5.68
CA GLN A 134 -3.68 0.18 4.76
C GLN A 134 -4.79 0.24 3.74
N PHE A 135 -5.62 1.27 3.78
CA PHE A 135 -6.63 1.51 2.76
C PHE A 135 -6.09 2.42 1.67
N LYS A 136 -6.02 1.92 0.45
CA LYS A 136 -5.75 2.77 -0.71
C LYS A 136 -7.01 3.53 -1.09
N LYS A 137 -6.94 4.87 -1.02
CA LYS A 137 -8.06 5.72 -1.45
C LYS A 137 -8.32 5.48 -2.94
N PRO A 138 -9.53 5.09 -3.34
CA PRO A 138 -9.83 4.89 -4.74
C PRO A 138 -9.85 6.22 -5.51
N GLN A 139 -9.65 6.11 -6.80
CA GLN A 139 -9.58 7.27 -7.69
C GLN A 139 -10.88 8.05 -7.79
N PHE A 140 -12.00 7.43 -7.43
CA PHE A 140 -13.36 7.99 -7.50
C PHE A 140 -13.90 8.51 -6.17
N LEU A 141 -13.19 8.32 -5.03
CA LEU A 141 -13.58 8.89 -3.75
C LEU A 141 -12.79 10.15 -3.44
N SER A 142 -13.50 11.11 -2.86
CA SER A 142 -12.85 12.26 -2.22
C SER A 142 -12.19 11.86 -0.89
N ALA A 143 -11.25 12.67 -0.43
CA ALA A 143 -10.57 12.43 0.86
C ALA A 143 -11.56 12.36 2.05
N PRO A 144 -12.60 13.22 2.16
CA PRO A 144 -13.60 13.13 3.24
C PRO A 144 -14.39 11.82 3.27
N GLU A 145 -14.63 11.18 2.12
CA GLU A 145 -15.40 9.93 2.05
C GLU A 145 -14.66 8.73 2.63
N MET A 146 -13.35 8.83 2.82
CA MET A 146 -12.57 7.79 3.49
C MET A 146 -13.01 7.53 4.92
N LYS A 147 -13.73 8.48 5.55
CA LYS A 147 -14.36 8.29 6.86
C LYS A 147 -15.26 7.05 6.90
N ASN A 148 -15.98 6.77 5.83
CA ASN A 148 -16.89 5.62 5.77
C ASN A 148 -16.14 4.28 5.75
N VAL A 149 -14.97 4.23 5.12
CA VAL A 149 -14.12 3.04 5.09
C VAL A 149 -13.50 2.80 6.47
N ILE A 150 -13.02 3.87 7.10
CA ILE A 150 -12.51 3.84 8.48
C ILE A 150 -13.55 3.26 9.43
N GLU A 151 -14.78 3.75 9.34
CA GLU A 151 -15.86 3.35 10.25
C GLU A 151 -16.17 1.85 10.14
N LYS A 152 -16.17 1.27 8.93
CA LYS A 152 -16.31 -0.19 8.76
C LYS A 152 -15.22 -0.97 9.51
N CYS A 153 -13.97 -0.50 9.42
CA CYS A 153 -12.85 -1.14 10.11
C CYS A 153 -12.98 -1.02 11.64
N ARG A 154 -13.39 0.15 12.13
CA ARG A 154 -13.63 0.41 13.55
C ARG A 154 -14.75 -0.48 14.11
N GLN A 155 -15.86 -0.57 13.41
CA GLN A 155 -16.99 -1.42 13.82
C GLN A 155 -16.62 -2.91 13.82
N ALA A 156 -15.66 -3.32 12.98
CA ALA A 156 -15.06 -4.64 13.02
C ALA A 156 -14.00 -4.80 14.14
N GLY A 157 -13.80 -3.77 14.96
CA GLY A 157 -12.95 -3.78 16.15
C GLY A 157 -11.46 -3.57 15.87
N ASN A 158 -11.09 -2.91 14.77
CA ASN A 158 -9.70 -2.58 14.48
C ASN A 158 -9.53 -1.09 14.17
N GLU A 159 -8.60 -0.46 14.88
CA GLU A 159 -8.21 0.93 14.67
C GLU A 159 -6.75 1.10 14.26
N ASN A 160 -6.07 0.02 13.90
CA ASN A 160 -4.72 0.08 13.34
C ASN A 160 -4.82 0.35 11.84
N ILE A 161 -4.99 1.61 11.47
CA ILE A 161 -5.34 2.02 10.11
C ILE A 161 -4.30 3.01 9.58
N THR A 162 -3.93 2.86 8.31
CA THR A 162 -3.29 3.91 7.51
C THR A 162 -4.14 4.19 6.27
N LEU A 163 -4.14 5.44 5.80
CA LEU A 163 -4.83 5.86 4.60
C LEU A 163 -3.81 6.23 3.53
N CYS A 164 -4.01 5.75 2.30
CA CYS A 164 -3.05 5.96 1.23
C CYS A 164 -3.67 6.79 0.09
N GLU A 165 -3.15 7.99 -0.11
CA GLU A 165 -3.44 8.82 -1.30
C GLU A 165 -2.68 8.26 -2.51
N ARG A 166 -3.33 8.20 -3.68
CA ARG A 166 -2.75 7.65 -4.91
C ARG A 166 -3.29 8.27 -6.20
N GLY A 167 -3.88 9.46 -6.12
CA GLY A 167 -4.48 10.17 -7.23
C GLY A 167 -5.97 9.91 -7.42
N ASN A 168 -6.60 10.82 -8.11
CA ASN A 168 -8.01 10.81 -8.50
C ASN A 168 -8.13 10.76 -10.03
N SER A 169 -9.19 10.13 -10.53
CA SER A 169 -9.50 10.16 -11.96
C SER A 169 -9.83 11.58 -12.40
N PHE A 170 -9.22 12.01 -13.49
CA PHE A 170 -9.46 13.29 -14.12
C PHE A 170 -9.69 13.06 -15.63
N GLY A 171 -10.95 12.86 -16.00
CA GLY A 171 -11.28 12.39 -17.34
C GLY A 171 -10.88 10.92 -17.55
N TYR A 172 -10.60 10.55 -18.80
CA TYR A 172 -10.17 9.20 -19.17
C TYR A 172 -8.64 9.08 -19.11
N ASN A 173 -8.15 7.92 -18.62
CA ASN A 173 -6.74 7.52 -18.64
C ASN A 173 -5.76 8.50 -17.94
N THR A 174 -6.27 9.44 -17.16
CA THR A 174 -5.45 10.44 -16.45
C THR A 174 -5.79 10.48 -14.98
N LEU A 175 -4.75 10.62 -14.15
CA LEU A 175 -4.88 10.84 -12.72
C LEU A 175 -4.29 12.20 -12.34
N VAL A 176 -4.91 12.85 -11.35
CA VAL A 176 -4.40 14.05 -10.71
C VAL A 176 -4.28 13.82 -9.21
N SER A 177 -3.14 14.16 -8.63
CA SER A 177 -2.93 14.12 -7.19
C SER A 177 -3.46 15.40 -6.55
N ASP A 178 -4.53 15.27 -5.76
CA ASP A 178 -5.00 16.37 -4.92
C ASP A 178 -4.21 16.38 -3.60
N LEU A 179 -3.17 17.20 -3.53
CA LEU A 179 -2.33 17.28 -2.35
C LEU A 179 -3.08 17.79 -1.11
N ARG A 180 -4.27 18.39 -1.27
CA ARG A 180 -5.14 18.76 -0.13
C ARG A 180 -5.65 17.52 0.61
N ALA A 181 -5.66 16.35 -0.01
CA ALA A 181 -6.00 15.10 0.66
C ALA A 181 -5.06 14.77 1.83
N LEU A 182 -3.78 15.16 1.71
CA LEU A 182 -2.76 14.89 2.73
C LEU A 182 -3.05 15.63 4.06
N PRO A 183 -3.43 16.91 4.12
CA PRO A 183 -3.86 17.55 5.36
C PRO A 183 -5.33 17.31 5.73
N ILE A 184 -6.17 16.76 4.84
CA ILE A 184 -7.58 16.44 5.14
C ILE A 184 -7.69 15.10 5.88
N MET A 185 -7.09 14.04 5.34
CA MET A 185 -7.24 12.69 5.88
C MET A 185 -6.63 12.49 7.29
N PRO A 186 -5.53 13.15 7.69
CA PRO A 186 -5.02 13.05 9.07
C PRO A 186 -6.02 13.49 10.13
N LYS A 187 -6.97 14.38 9.78
CA LYS A 187 -8.03 14.83 10.70
C LYS A 187 -8.93 13.69 11.17
N PHE A 188 -8.91 12.54 10.52
CA PHE A 188 -9.58 11.32 11.01
C PHE A 188 -8.81 10.60 12.12
N GLY A 189 -7.58 11.05 12.42
CA GLY A 189 -6.78 10.53 13.53
C GLY A 189 -5.81 9.42 13.15
N PHE A 190 -5.55 9.17 11.85
CA PHE A 190 -4.71 8.08 11.36
C PHE A 190 -3.52 8.56 10.53
N PRO A 191 -2.40 7.79 10.50
CA PRO A 191 -1.26 8.09 9.64
C PRO A 191 -1.63 8.01 8.15
N ILE A 192 -0.97 8.87 7.36
CA ILE A 192 -1.19 8.98 5.93
C ILE A 192 0.02 8.49 5.16
N VAL A 193 -0.24 7.77 4.08
CA VAL A 193 0.75 7.32 3.09
C VAL A 193 0.46 8.04 1.78
N CYS A 194 1.50 8.52 1.11
CA CYS A 194 1.40 9.03 -0.25
C CYS A 194 2.07 8.05 -1.22
N ASP A 195 1.29 7.48 -2.14
CA ASP A 195 1.79 6.62 -3.19
C ASP A 195 2.08 7.43 -4.46
N ALA A 196 3.27 8.02 -4.51
CA ALA A 196 3.71 8.82 -5.63
C ALA A 196 3.84 8.01 -6.94
N THR A 197 4.09 6.71 -6.83
CA THR A 197 4.26 5.82 -7.99
C THR A 197 2.96 5.59 -8.73
N HIS A 198 1.88 5.24 -8.01
CA HIS A 198 0.58 5.02 -8.64
C HIS A 198 -0.15 6.32 -8.97
N SER A 199 0.23 7.44 -8.37
CA SER A 199 -0.35 8.76 -8.67
C SER A 199 -0.06 9.26 -10.09
N VAL A 200 0.97 8.73 -10.73
CA VAL A 200 1.35 9.06 -12.12
C VAL A 200 0.95 7.98 -13.12
N GLN A 201 0.14 7.01 -12.69
CA GLN A 201 -0.34 5.94 -13.55
C GLN A 201 -1.34 6.48 -14.57
N GLN A 202 -1.32 5.91 -15.78
CA GLN A 202 -2.31 6.15 -16.83
C GLN A 202 -3.13 4.86 -17.02
N PRO A 203 -4.26 4.71 -16.30
CA PRO A 203 -5.07 3.50 -16.38
C PRO A 203 -5.57 3.27 -17.81
N GLY A 204 -5.32 2.07 -18.35
CA GLY A 204 -5.73 1.73 -19.73
C GLY A 204 -5.03 2.53 -20.83
N GLY A 205 -4.05 3.38 -20.51
CA GLY A 205 -3.41 4.28 -21.47
C GLY A 205 -2.61 3.59 -22.59
N MET A 206 -2.37 2.27 -22.46
CA MET A 206 -1.70 1.43 -23.46
C MET A 206 -2.56 0.22 -23.88
N GLY A 207 -3.89 0.36 -23.85
CA GLY A 207 -4.83 -0.72 -24.17
C GLY A 207 -4.82 -1.83 -23.11
N GLU A 208 -4.08 -2.92 -23.35
CA GLU A 208 -4.00 -4.06 -22.44
C GLU A 208 -3.13 -3.80 -21.20
N LYS A 209 -2.42 -2.69 -21.13
CA LYS A 209 -1.54 -2.30 -20.03
C LYS A 209 -1.80 -0.87 -19.57
N SER A 210 -1.60 -0.63 -18.29
CA SER A 210 -1.55 0.74 -17.78
C SER A 210 -0.23 1.39 -18.19
N GLY A 211 -0.29 2.61 -18.70
CA GLY A 211 0.86 3.49 -18.84
C GLY A 211 1.22 4.17 -17.53
N GLY A 212 2.21 5.04 -17.56
CA GLY A 212 2.62 5.86 -16.43
C GLY A 212 3.72 6.84 -16.80
N GLN A 213 3.72 7.97 -16.14
CA GLN A 213 4.66 9.07 -16.33
C GLN A 213 5.68 9.08 -15.20
N ARG A 214 6.53 8.02 -15.14
CA ARG A 214 7.47 7.76 -14.03
C ARG A 214 8.41 8.94 -13.74
N GLU A 215 8.68 9.78 -14.72
CA GLU A 215 9.48 10.99 -14.59
C GLU A 215 8.93 11.99 -13.56
N PHE A 216 7.62 11.96 -13.30
CA PHE A 216 6.97 12.83 -12.32
C PHE A 216 6.95 12.27 -10.90
N VAL A 217 7.30 11.00 -10.68
CA VAL A 217 7.33 10.38 -9.34
C VAL A 217 8.18 11.19 -8.35
N PRO A 218 9.43 11.63 -8.68
CA PRO A 218 10.25 12.41 -7.75
C PRO A 218 9.65 13.77 -7.38
N TYR A 219 8.89 14.37 -8.29
CA TYR A 219 8.23 15.66 -8.04
C TYR A 219 7.06 15.50 -7.07
N LEU A 220 6.20 14.49 -7.30
CA LEU A 220 5.08 14.21 -6.40
C LEU A 220 5.55 13.75 -5.02
N ALA A 221 6.59 12.92 -4.95
CA ALA A 221 7.16 12.50 -3.68
C ALA A 221 7.67 13.70 -2.86
N ARG A 222 8.43 14.61 -3.49
CA ARG A 222 8.91 15.84 -2.81
C ARG A 222 7.76 16.75 -2.38
N ALA A 223 6.74 16.90 -3.23
CA ALA A 223 5.57 17.70 -2.90
C ALA A 223 4.81 17.11 -1.71
N ALA A 224 4.63 15.78 -1.65
CA ALA A 224 4.01 15.11 -0.53
C ALA A 224 4.78 15.33 0.78
N ILE A 225 6.11 15.19 0.75
CA ILE A 225 6.97 15.45 1.92
C ILE A 225 6.90 16.93 2.37
N ALA A 226 6.80 17.85 1.42
CA ALA A 226 6.70 19.29 1.73
C ALA A 226 5.35 19.68 2.35
N VAL A 227 4.31 18.89 2.10
CA VAL A 227 2.98 19.11 2.72
C VAL A 227 2.93 18.58 4.16
N GLY A 228 3.74 17.59 4.52
CA GLY A 228 3.84 17.01 5.87
C GLY A 228 3.38 15.57 5.93
#